data_83320e10c4a2f318a601fb3012df46af
#
_entry.id   83320e10c4a2f318a601fb3012df46af
#
_cell.length_a   1.000
_cell.length_b   1.000
_cell.length_c   1.000
_cell.angle_alpha   90.00
_cell.angle_beta   90.00
_cell.angle_gamma   90.00
#
_symmetry.space_group_name_H-M   'P 1'
#
loop_
_entity.id
_entity.type
_entity.pdbx_description
1 polymer ?
#
loop_
_entity_poly.entity_id
_entity_poly.type
_entity_poly.pdbx_seq_one_letter_code
_entity_poly.pdbx_strand_id
1 'polypeptide(L)'
;MALSQGIIDEVISQPNQVKPIIVQFQNGQLADEETENISCGLFHDKQKDKKLLAVSCRQMVYKGYKPDDKQQLMNTMLLLHNKRTGKVRLVEAERWSVNAVLDKQVLDNDKHTSDEKMVLLNKKFGSKKAKRKTEQYEKMKVNVDAVKDDLEKTVANIKIDKEDLKTPTTDEIITDIHIPPCNRDACNVEDVYNLNDIVPENILETLNEASNKIIQCVPTGKSKYFMYIIRSLKSDPDYIKKVSILLYMDAVSKWLNIPIKDVKKRGASICPESEEINSHIIDTYSIQSNGGRLRPASMKDKAIIHCLILGLIISNYVINIELLATMLQSRIGIKKLSNLSRIVGMVPCKNDKNSYTLKLPLPKQISMVKKGRRQTL
;
A
#
# COMPACT_ATOMS: atom_id res chain seq x y z
N MET A 1 -25.53 62.66 1.86
CA MET A 1 -25.16 62.42 0.45
C MET A 1 -26.22 63.07 -0.44
N ALA A 2 -25.87 64.05 -1.25
CA ALA A 2 -26.82 64.67 -2.17
C ALA A 2 -27.11 63.68 -3.32
N LEU A 3 -28.37 63.33 -3.49
CA LEU A 3 -28.87 62.51 -4.60
C LEU A 3 -28.72 63.34 -5.90
N SER A 4 -27.72 63.01 -6.74
CA SER A 4 -27.58 63.60 -8.08
C SER A 4 -28.48 62.82 -9.03
N GLN A 5 -29.49 63.44 -9.55
CA GLN A 5 -30.33 62.89 -10.65
C GLN A 5 -29.67 63.19 -11.98
N GLY A 6 -29.54 62.15 -12.85
CA GLY A 6 -29.04 62.27 -14.20
C GLY A 6 -30.01 61.68 -15.19
N ILE A 7 -30.11 62.28 -16.37
CA ILE A 7 -30.96 61.79 -17.46
C ILE A 7 -30.08 60.99 -18.43
N ILE A 8 -30.47 59.73 -18.75
CA ILE A 8 -29.78 58.93 -19.75
C ILE A 8 -30.05 59.57 -21.14
N ASP A 9 -28.97 60.05 -21.74
CA ASP A 9 -28.99 60.73 -23.05
C ASP A 9 -28.66 59.74 -24.18
N GLU A 10 -27.72 58.84 -23.93
CA GLU A 10 -27.24 57.91 -24.95
C GLU A 10 -26.80 56.59 -24.36
N VAL A 11 -27.09 55.48 -25.06
CA VAL A 11 -26.59 54.13 -24.75
C VAL A 11 -25.71 53.67 -25.91
N ILE A 12 -24.40 53.56 -25.70
CA ILE A 12 -23.42 53.15 -26.68
C ILE A 12 -23.17 51.66 -26.53
N SER A 13 -23.76 50.86 -27.42
CA SER A 13 -23.58 49.42 -27.51
C SER A 13 -23.35 49.05 -28.97
N GLN A 14 -22.09 49.06 -29.43
CA GLN A 14 -21.73 48.79 -30.80
C GLN A 14 -20.99 47.44 -30.90
N PRO A 15 -21.53 46.45 -31.64
CA PRO A 15 -20.98 45.10 -31.67
C PRO A 15 -19.56 45.01 -32.30
N ASN A 16 -19.20 45.96 -33.18
CA ASN A 16 -17.95 45.90 -33.95
C ASN A 16 -16.83 46.82 -33.43
N GLN A 17 -17.06 47.54 -32.34
CA GLN A 17 -16.02 48.41 -31.76
C GLN A 17 -15.33 47.74 -30.56
N VAL A 18 -14.09 48.15 -30.29
CA VAL A 18 -13.35 47.74 -29.10
C VAL A 18 -14.04 48.34 -27.89
N LYS A 19 -14.61 47.46 -27.04
CA LYS A 19 -15.27 47.85 -25.81
C LYS A 19 -14.24 48.19 -24.74
N PRO A 20 -14.49 49.12 -23.86
CA PRO A 20 -13.67 49.36 -22.67
C PRO A 20 -13.60 48.09 -21.84
N ILE A 21 -12.42 47.77 -21.29
CA ILE A 21 -12.18 46.57 -20.51
C ILE A 21 -12.02 46.99 -19.05
N ILE A 22 -12.86 46.46 -18.18
CA ILE A 22 -12.73 46.55 -16.70
C ILE A 22 -11.91 45.37 -16.25
N VAL A 23 -10.71 45.64 -15.72
CA VAL A 23 -9.81 44.62 -15.22
C VAL A 23 -10.05 44.37 -13.76
N GLN A 24 -10.34 43.11 -13.40
CA GLN A 24 -10.50 42.67 -12.03
C GLN A 24 -9.37 41.73 -11.66
N PHE A 25 -8.54 42.10 -10.69
CA PHE A 25 -7.53 41.22 -10.13
C PHE A 25 -8.19 40.20 -9.20
N GLN A 26 -7.90 38.89 -9.38
CA GLN A 26 -8.57 37.84 -8.63
C GLN A 26 -8.15 37.83 -7.15
N ASN A 27 -6.88 38.11 -6.88
CA ASN A 27 -6.28 37.96 -5.54
C ASN A 27 -5.62 39.26 -5.04
N GLY A 28 -6.17 40.40 -5.36
CA GLY A 28 -5.60 41.68 -4.89
C GLY A 28 -6.31 42.91 -5.49
N GLN A 29 -5.84 44.04 -5.10
CA GLN A 29 -6.23 45.33 -5.63
C GLN A 29 -4.98 46.10 -6.02
N LEU A 30 -5.06 46.89 -7.08
CA LEU A 30 -3.99 47.75 -7.49
C LEU A 30 -3.85 48.90 -6.47
N ALA A 31 -2.61 49.16 -6.05
CA ALA A 31 -2.34 50.33 -5.21
C ALA A 31 -2.39 51.59 -6.06
N ASP A 32 -2.93 52.68 -5.52
CA ASP A 32 -3.10 53.95 -6.27
C ASP A 32 -1.77 54.50 -6.80
N GLU A 33 -0.69 54.30 -6.05
CA GLU A 33 0.68 54.73 -6.41
C GLU A 33 1.25 53.99 -7.68
N GLU A 34 0.70 52.83 -8.00
CA GLU A 34 1.19 51.98 -9.12
C GLU A 34 0.45 52.20 -10.43
N THR A 35 -0.57 53.04 -10.44
CA THR A 35 -1.42 53.30 -11.64
C THR A 35 -0.64 53.85 -12.82
N GLU A 36 0.45 54.60 -12.58
CA GLU A 36 1.29 55.18 -13.64
C GLU A 36 2.28 54.20 -14.25
N ASN A 37 2.58 53.07 -13.56
CA ASN A 37 3.61 52.10 -13.96
C ASN A 37 3.05 50.81 -14.57
N ILE A 38 1.82 50.88 -15.10
CA ILE A 38 1.15 49.70 -15.70
C ILE A 38 1.28 49.70 -17.20
N SER A 39 1.71 48.56 -17.72
CA SER A 39 1.66 48.27 -19.15
C SER A 39 0.60 47.21 -19.44
N CYS A 40 -0.28 47.50 -20.40
CA CYS A 40 -1.32 46.56 -20.81
C CYS A 40 -1.15 46.19 -22.28
N GLY A 41 -1.32 44.92 -22.60
CA GLY A 41 -1.30 44.41 -23.97
C GLY A 41 -2.44 43.44 -24.23
N LEU A 42 -3.07 43.57 -25.39
CA LEU A 42 -4.09 42.62 -25.83
C LEU A 42 -3.46 41.69 -26.89
N PHE A 43 -3.57 40.39 -26.64
CA PHE A 43 -2.99 39.35 -27.49
C PHE A 43 -4.06 38.36 -27.94
N HIS A 44 -3.76 37.59 -28.93
CA HIS A 44 -4.59 36.44 -29.35
C HIS A 44 -3.84 35.13 -29.08
N ASP A 45 -4.40 34.29 -28.23
CA ASP A 45 -3.86 32.98 -27.92
C ASP A 45 -4.30 31.99 -28.99
N LYS A 46 -3.39 31.62 -29.89
CA LYS A 46 -3.65 30.70 -31.02
C LYS A 46 -4.03 29.28 -30.57
N GLN A 47 -3.61 28.83 -29.37
CA GLN A 47 -3.91 27.47 -28.90
C GLN A 47 -5.36 27.37 -28.39
N LYS A 48 -5.85 28.42 -27.76
CA LYS A 48 -7.18 28.46 -27.17
C LYS A 48 -8.20 29.22 -28.03
N ASP A 49 -7.74 29.84 -29.09
CA ASP A 49 -8.54 30.73 -29.96
C ASP A 49 -9.31 31.81 -29.18
N LYS A 50 -8.65 32.38 -28.14
CA LYS A 50 -9.23 33.39 -27.28
C LYS A 50 -8.36 34.63 -27.17
N LYS A 51 -9.02 35.80 -27.03
CA LYS A 51 -8.31 37.02 -26.70
C LYS A 51 -7.77 36.97 -25.28
N LEU A 52 -6.49 37.34 -25.13
CA LEU A 52 -5.73 37.36 -23.88
C LEU A 52 -5.34 38.80 -23.55
N LEU A 53 -5.65 39.23 -22.36
CA LEU A 53 -5.14 40.48 -21.80
C LEU A 53 -3.96 40.14 -20.88
N ALA A 54 -2.83 40.81 -21.15
CA ALA A 54 -1.67 40.78 -20.26
C ALA A 54 -1.50 42.16 -19.64
N VAL A 55 -1.36 42.19 -18.32
CA VAL A 55 -1.12 43.40 -17.53
C VAL A 55 0.20 43.22 -16.79
N SER A 56 1.16 44.06 -17.00
CA SER A 56 2.44 44.06 -16.31
C SER A 56 2.49 45.22 -15.31
N CYS A 57 2.79 44.92 -14.08
CA CYS A 57 2.99 45.87 -13.01
C CYS A 57 4.31 45.53 -12.31
N ARG A 58 5.33 46.37 -12.47
CA ARG A 58 6.70 46.14 -11.98
C ARG A 58 7.24 44.75 -12.38
N GLN A 59 7.39 43.85 -11.39
CA GLN A 59 7.92 42.49 -11.57
C GLN A 59 6.83 41.43 -11.77
N MET A 60 5.57 41.81 -11.67
CA MET A 60 4.46 40.88 -11.77
C MET A 60 3.72 41.02 -13.10
N VAL A 61 3.45 39.90 -13.72
CA VAL A 61 2.62 39.83 -14.91
C VAL A 61 1.33 39.13 -14.59
N TYR A 62 0.22 39.75 -14.95
CA TYR A 62 -1.11 39.21 -14.84
C TYR A 62 -1.68 38.87 -16.19
N LYS A 63 -2.37 37.77 -16.36
CA LYS A 63 -3.05 37.42 -17.59
C LYS A 63 -4.49 36.99 -17.34
N GLY A 64 -5.36 37.36 -18.24
CA GLY A 64 -6.78 36.99 -18.26
C GLY A 64 -7.28 36.77 -19.67
N TYR A 65 -8.19 35.83 -19.81
CA TYR A 65 -8.84 35.57 -21.09
C TYR A 65 -10.18 36.29 -21.16
N LYS A 66 -10.59 36.61 -22.41
CA LYS A 66 -11.95 37.13 -22.63
C LYS A 66 -12.95 36.09 -22.10
N PRO A 67 -13.89 36.50 -21.22
CA PRO A 67 -14.96 35.61 -20.75
C PRO A 67 -15.86 35.20 -21.91
N ASP A 68 -16.43 34.01 -21.85
CA ASP A 68 -17.37 33.54 -22.86
C ASP A 68 -18.71 34.28 -22.74
N ASP A 69 -19.18 34.89 -23.84
CA ASP A 69 -20.41 35.67 -23.88
C ASP A 69 -21.64 34.87 -23.43
N LYS A 70 -21.59 33.53 -23.55
CA LYS A 70 -22.67 32.61 -23.11
C LYS A 70 -22.77 32.43 -21.58
N GLN A 71 -21.74 32.79 -20.83
CA GLN A 71 -21.71 32.65 -19.36
C GLN A 71 -22.07 33.95 -18.63
N GLN A 72 -22.15 35.07 -19.32
CA GLN A 72 -22.51 36.34 -18.71
C GLN A 72 -24.02 36.55 -18.77
N LEU A 73 -24.66 36.43 -17.62
CA LEU A 73 -26.10 36.70 -17.45
C LEU A 73 -26.46 38.21 -17.43
N MET A 74 -25.46 39.08 -17.26
CA MET A 74 -25.64 40.51 -17.15
C MET A 74 -24.61 41.28 -17.98
N ASN A 75 -25.04 42.35 -18.66
CA ASN A 75 -24.16 43.24 -19.35
C ASN A 75 -23.58 44.28 -18.38
N THR A 76 -22.28 44.50 -18.48
CA THR A 76 -21.60 45.54 -17.67
C THR A 76 -21.57 46.83 -18.44
N MET A 77 -22.03 47.93 -17.79
CA MET A 77 -22.05 49.28 -18.42
C MET A 77 -21.22 50.24 -17.59
N LEU A 78 -20.43 51.06 -18.29
CA LEU A 78 -19.79 52.24 -17.69
C LEU A 78 -20.73 53.42 -17.79
N LEU A 79 -20.96 54.11 -16.65
CA LEU A 79 -21.78 55.29 -16.61
C LEU A 79 -20.90 56.53 -16.61
N LEU A 80 -21.02 57.35 -17.65
CA LEU A 80 -20.33 58.63 -17.83
C LEU A 80 -21.32 59.74 -17.52
N HIS A 81 -21.18 60.38 -16.36
CA HIS A 81 -22.06 61.50 -15.92
C HIS A 81 -21.36 62.85 -16.15
N ASN A 82 -21.96 63.69 -16.98
CA ASN A 82 -21.53 65.07 -17.15
C ASN A 82 -22.14 65.96 -16.06
N LYS A 83 -21.31 66.35 -15.13
CA LYS A 83 -21.73 67.17 -13.97
C LYS A 83 -22.28 68.54 -14.32
N ARG A 84 -21.94 69.12 -15.49
CA ARG A 84 -22.40 70.45 -15.92
C ARG A 84 -23.80 70.38 -16.57
N THR A 85 -24.05 69.35 -17.38
CA THR A 85 -25.29 69.22 -18.15
C THR A 85 -26.31 68.27 -17.56
N GLY A 86 -25.93 67.50 -16.53
CA GLY A 86 -26.77 66.45 -15.93
C GLY A 86 -26.99 65.23 -16.85
N LYS A 87 -26.36 65.24 -18.04
CA LYS A 87 -26.52 64.15 -19.01
C LYS A 87 -25.66 62.96 -18.66
N VAL A 88 -26.20 61.75 -18.83
CA VAL A 88 -25.53 60.49 -18.59
C VAL A 88 -25.44 59.67 -19.88
N ARG A 89 -24.23 59.14 -20.17
CA ARG A 89 -24.00 58.19 -21.22
C ARG A 89 -23.68 56.84 -20.64
N LEU A 90 -24.30 55.77 -21.16
CA LEU A 90 -23.99 54.39 -20.83
C LEU A 90 -23.15 53.79 -21.94
N VAL A 91 -21.97 53.27 -21.57
CA VAL A 91 -21.06 52.66 -22.52
C VAL A 91 -20.92 51.18 -22.14
N GLU A 92 -21.19 50.27 -23.04
CA GLU A 92 -21.01 48.84 -22.82
C GLU A 92 -19.53 48.51 -22.61
N ALA A 93 -19.20 47.78 -21.54
CA ALA A 93 -17.85 47.43 -21.17
C ALA A 93 -17.73 45.92 -20.94
N GLU A 94 -16.56 45.36 -21.21
CA GLU A 94 -16.23 44.00 -20.92
C GLU A 94 -15.54 43.89 -19.52
N ARG A 95 -15.89 42.89 -18.71
CA ARG A 95 -15.25 42.65 -17.43
C ARG A 95 -14.35 41.43 -17.52
N TRP A 96 -13.06 41.63 -17.34
CA TRP A 96 -12.07 40.56 -17.47
C TRP A 96 -11.40 40.30 -16.11
N SER A 97 -11.34 39.02 -15.70
CA SER A 97 -10.61 38.63 -14.50
C SER A 97 -9.19 38.24 -14.87
N VAL A 98 -8.21 38.80 -14.19
CA VAL A 98 -6.79 38.53 -14.42
C VAL A 98 -6.14 37.88 -13.22
N ASN A 99 -5.29 36.90 -13.50
CA ASN A 99 -4.55 36.14 -12.51
C ASN A 99 -3.06 36.40 -12.63
N ALA A 100 -2.34 36.41 -11.52
CA ALA A 100 -0.90 36.51 -11.52
C ALA A 100 -0.28 35.31 -12.24
N VAL A 101 0.63 35.58 -13.13
CA VAL A 101 1.46 34.55 -13.77
C VAL A 101 2.61 34.25 -12.81
N LEU A 102 2.50 33.12 -12.10
CA LEU A 102 3.62 32.61 -11.32
C LEU A 102 4.61 31.97 -12.29
N ASP A 103 5.84 32.44 -12.24
CA ASP A 103 6.90 31.96 -13.12
C ASP A 103 7.18 30.47 -12.81
N LYS A 104 6.67 29.58 -13.65
CA LYS A 104 6.93 28.13 -13.54
C LYS A 104 8.35 27.76 -14.00
N GLN A 105 9.11 28.70 -14.53
CA GLN A 105 10.42 28.42 -15.12
C GLN A 105 11.45 27.93 -14.13
N VAL A 106 11.28 28.22 -12.84
CA VAL A 106 12.19 27.73 -11.80
C VAL A 106 12.03 26.23 -11.53
N LEU A 107 10.88 25.62 -11.90
CA LEU A 107 10.63 24.20 -11.65
C LEU A 107 10.90 23.29 -12.86
N ASP A 108 10.93 23.81 -14.07
CA ASP A 108 11.09 22.99 -15.29
C ASP A 108 12.54 22.88 -15.77
N ASN A 109 13.44 23.75 -15.29
CA ASN A 109 14.87 23.68 -15.64
C ASN A 109 15.70 22.76 -14.72
N ASP A 110 15.11 22.26 -13.63
CA ASP A 110 15.77 21.27 -12.82
C ASP A 110 15.68 19.91 -13.53
N LYS A 111 16.80 19.46 -14.09
CA LYS A 111 17.03 18.09 -14.59
C LYS A 111 16.92 17.02 -13.49
N HIS A 112 16.32 17.35 -12.35
CA HIS A 112 16.14 16.41 -11.25
C HIS A 112 15.02 15.43 -11.57
N THR A 113 15.31 14.16 -11.39
CA THR A 113 14.32 13.09 -11.47
C THR A 113 13.24 13.29 -10.41
N SER A 114 12.06 12.70 -10.60
CA SER A 114 10.95 12.76 -9.64
C SER A 114 11.40 12.41 -8.21
N ASP A 115 12.31 11.45 -8.08
CA ASP A 115 12.84 10.99 -6.79
C ASP A 115 13.75 12.03 -6.12
N GLU A 116 14.57 12.75 -6.90
CA GLU A 116 15.43 13.82 -6.38
C GLU A 116 14.60 15.02 -5.89
N LYS A 117 13.54 15.38 -6.62
CA LYS A 117 12.60 16.42 -6.19
C LYS A 117 11.94 16.05 -4.85
N MET A 118 11.57 14.77 -4.67
CA MET A 118 10.99 14.26 -3.43
C MET A 118 12.00 14.28 -2.26
N VAL A 119 13.26 13.95 -2.54
CA VAL A 119 14.36 14.04 -1.57
C VAL A 119 14.56 15.47 -1.08
N LEU A 120 14.61 16.44 -1.98
CA LEU A 120 14.75 17.86 -1.67
C LEU A 120 13.55 18.39 -0.86
N LEU A 121 12.35 17.99 -1.25
CA LEU A 121 11.12 18.34 -0.53
C LEU A 121 11.14 17.80 0.91
N ASN A 122 11.54 16.54 1.09
CA ASN A 122 11.66 15.91 2.40
C ASN A 122 12.74 16.58 3.27
N LYS A 123 13.85 17.04 2.69
CA LYS A 123 14.90 17.78 3.41
C LYS A 123 14.41 19.14 3.91
N LYS A 124 13.67 19.88 3.08
CA LYS A 124 13.16 21.22 3.45
C LYS A 124 11.97 21.14 4.42
N PHE A 125 10.97 20.36 4.11
CA PHE A 125 9.66 20.37 4.76
C PHE A 125 9.31 19.07 5.49
N GLY A 126 10.12 18.02 5.35
CA GLY A 126 9.84 16.71 5.94
C GLY A 126 9.88 16.72 7.46
N SER A 127 9.08 15.83 8.06
CA SER A 127 9.16 15.56 9.50
C SER A 127 10.55 15.02 9.88
N LYS A 128 10.91 15.10 11.17
CA LYS A 128 12.19 14.58 11.70
C LYS A 128 12.48 13.13 11.29
N LYS A 129 11.41 12.30 11.21
CA LYS A 129 11.49 10.91 10.74
C LYS A 129 11.74 10.81 9.23
N ALA A 130 11.09 11.68 8.44
CA ALA A 130 11.27 11.72 6.99
C ALA A 130 12.69 12.21 6.64
N LYS A 131 13.20 13.24 7.30
CA LYS A 131 14.58 13.74 7.13
C LYS A 131 15.61 12.65 7.39
N ARG A 132 15.51 11.94 8.54
CA ARG A 132 16.42 10.83 8.88
C ARG A 132 16.39 9.70 7.84
N LYS A 133 15.18 9.34 7.35
CA LYS A 133 15.04 8.31 6.33
C LYS A 133 15.69 8.73 5.01
N THR A 134 15.53 9.98 4.62
CA THR A 134 16.13 10.55 3.40
C THR A 134 17.66 10.60 3.51
N GLU A 135 18.20 11.02 4.65
CA GLU A 135 19.64 11.03 4.91
C GLU A 135 20.25 9.61 4.88
N GLN A 136 19.54 8.62 5.46
CA GLN A 136 19.96 7.21 5.37
C GLN A 136 19.95 6.71 3.92
N TYR A 137 18.92 7.04 3.16
CA TYR A 137 18.82 6.66 1.75
C TYR A 137 19.97 7.25 0.93
N GLU A 138 20.30 8.53 1.15
CA GLU A 138 21.43 9.16 0.44
C GLU A 138 22.78 8.56 0.81
N LYS A 139 23.00 8.24 2.11
CA LYS A 139 24.21 7.54 2.54
C LYS A 139 24.37 6.14 1.96
N MET A 140 23.24 5.49 1.63
CA MET A 140 23.21 4.15 1.02
C MET A 140 23.19 4.20 -0.51
N LYS A 141 23.00 5.38 -1.12
CA LYS A 141 23.02 5.55 -2.57
C LYS A 141 24.44 5.36 -3.08
N VAL A 142 24.67 4.19 -3.67
CA VAL A 142 25.94 3.89 -4.32
C VAL A 142 25.99 4.66 -5.64
N ASN A 143 27.08 5.37 -5.89
CA ASN A 143 27.30 6.00 -7.20
C ASN A 143 27.56 4.89 -8.22
N VAL A 144 26.58 4.65 -9.09
CA VAL A 144 26.63 3.56 -10.08
C VAL A 144 27.81 3.72 -11.01
N ASP A 145 28.15 4.99 -11.37
CA ASP A 145 29.26 5.28 -12.30
C ASP A 145 30.62 4.95 -11.66
N ALA A 146 30.76 5.12 -10.34
CA ALA A 146 32.02 4.80 -9.64
C ALA A 146 32.22 3.29 -9.44
N VAL A 147 31.13 2.50 -9.42
CA VAL A 147 31.19 1.06 -9.17
C VAL A 147 31.03 0.25 -10.46
N LYS A 148 30.69 0.91 -11.58
CA LYS A 148 30.43 0.26 -12.85
C LYS A 148 31.65 -0.55 -13.33
N ASP A 149 32.83 0.03 -13.29
CA ASP A 149 34.08 -0.62 -13.75
C ASP A 149 34.43 -1.84 -12.90
N ASP A 150 34.16 -1.78 -11.59
CA ASP A 150 34.39 -2.90 -10.70
C ASP A 150 33.34 -4.00 -10.84
N LEU A 151 32.08 -3.62 -11.10
CA LEU A 151 31.03 -4.57 -11.43
C LEU A 151 31.26 -5.24 -12.80
N GLU A 152 31.71 -4.49 -13.81
CA GLU A 152 32.04 -5.07 -15.13
C GLU A 152 33.20 -6.07 -15.02
N LYS A 153 34.24 -5.79 -14.24
CA LYS A 153 35.34 -6.72 -13.95
C LYS A 153 34.85 -7.97 -13.22
N THR A 154 33.94 -7.81 -12.27
CA THR A 154 33.37 -8.93 -11.51
C THR A 154 32.53 -9.82 -12.41
N VAL A 155 31.67 -9.21 -13.27
CA VAL A 155 30.80 -9.92 -14.20
C VAL A 155 31.61 -10.62 -15.31
N ALA A 156 32.68 -9.99 -15.80
CA ALA A 156 33.55 -10.59 -16.82
C ALA A 156 34.25 -11.88 -16.34
N ASN A 157 34.48 -12.01 -15.04
CA ASN A 157 35.10 -13.19 -14.44
C ASN A 157 34.11 -14.30 -14.05
N ILE A 158 32.80 -14.03 -14.11
CA ILE A 158 31.76 -15.02 -13.81
C ILE A 158 31.38 -15.72 -15.11
N LYS A 159 31.75 -17.00 -15.24
CA LYS A 159 31.17 -17.88 -16.28
C LYS A 159 29.73 -18.17 -15.88
N ILE A 160 28.80 -17.45 -16.49
CA ILE A 160 27.36 -17.67 -16.30
C ILE A 160 27.00 -18.87 -17.18
N ASP A 161 26.67 -19.98 -16.57
CA ASP A 161 26.05 -21.10 -17.29
C ASP A 161 24.66 -20.70 -17.76
N LYS A 162 24.31 -21.11 -19.00
CA LYS A 162 22.98 -20.78 -19.58
C LYS A 162 21.81 -21.32 -18.75
N GLU A 163 22.08 -22.23 -17.83
CA GLU A 163 21.08 -22.76 -16.89
C GLU A 163 20.75 -21.79 -15.76
N ASP A 164 21.69 -20.94 -15.34
CA ASP A 164 21.49 -19.90 -14.32
C ASP A 164 20.67 -18.70 -14.84
N LEU A 165 20.54 -18.56 -16.16
CA LEU A 165 19.75 -17.51 -16.81
C LEU A 165 18.28 -17.87 -17.03
N LYS A 166 17.85 -19.06 -16.61
CA LYS A 166 16.43 -19.39 -16.65
C LYS A 166 15.70 -18.46 -15.71
N THR A 167 14.84 -17.59 -16.27
CA THR A 167 13.86 -16.85 -15.46
C THR A 167 13.12 -17.86 -14.59
N PRO A 168 13.06 -17.64 -13.26
CA PRO A 168 12.38 -18.57 -12.37
C PRO A 168 10.97 -18.78 -12.90
N THR A 169 10.65 -20.02 -13.25
CA THR A 169 9.30 -20.39 -13.65
C THR A 169 8.35 -20.08 -12.50
N THR A 170 7.08 -19.90 -12.81
CA THR A 170 6.04 -19.57 -11.80
C THR A 170 6.09 -20.53 -10.61
N ASP A 171 6.61 -21.75 -10.81
CA ASP A 171 6.77 -22.77 -9.79
C ASP A 171 7.96 -22.50 -8.84
N GLU A 172 9.04 -21.85 -9.30
CA GLU A 172 10.18 -21.49 -8.46
C GLU A 172 9.88 -20.27 -7.56
N ILE A 173 9.02 -19.34 -8.00
CA ILE A 173 8.54 -18.22 -7.16
C ILE A 173 7.64 -18.73 -6.02
N ILE A 174 7.03 -19.90 -6.20
CA ILE A 174 6.18 -20.56 -5.20
C ILE A 174 7.04 -21.28 -4.13
N THR A 175 8.25 -21.71 -4.47
CA THR A 175 9.18 -22.32 -3.49
C THR A 175 9.67 -21.35 -2.42
N ASP A 176 9.63 -20.04 -2.65
CA ASP A 176 9.87 -19.03 -1.62
C ASP A 176 8.79 -19.03 -0.51
N ILE A 177 7.61 -19.58 -0.78
CA ILE A 177 6.58 -19.85 0.22
C ILE A 177 6.74 -21.32 0.58
N HIS A 178 7.49 -21.62 1.59
CA HIS A 178 7.81 -22.96 2.11
C HIS A 178 6.54 -23.81 2.36
N ILE A 179 5.87 -24.19 1.28
CA ILE A 179 4.70 -25.08 1.30
C ILE A 179 5.21 -26.53 1.35
N PRO A 180 4.68 -27.37 2.25
CA PRO A 180 5.04 -28.78 2.23
C PRO A 180 4.63 -29.44 0.92
N PRO A 181 5.31 -30.54 0.52
CA PRO A 181 4.96 -31.30 -0.67
C PRO A 181 3.47 -31.65 -0.67
N CYS A 182 2.79 -31.49 -1.78
CA CYS A 182 1.39 -31.83 -1.91
C CYS A 182 1.17 -32.74 -3.13
N ASN A 183 0.40 -33.79 -2.97
CA ASN A 183 -0.05 -34.64 -4.06
C ASN A 183 -1.29 -34.00 -4.71
N ARG A 184 -1.11 -33.44 -5.91
CA ARG A 184 -2.20 -32.76 -6.63
C ARG A 184 -3.17 -33.71 -7.32
N ASP A 185 -2.70 -34.91 -7.63
CA ASP A 185 -3.45 -35.95 -8.35
C ASP A 185 -4.12 -36.93 -7.37
N ALA A 186 -4.15 -36.58 -6.07
CA ALA A 186 -4.80 -37.41 -5.06
C ALA A 186 -6.30 -37.53 -5.30
N CYS A 187 -6.81 -38.74 -5.21
CA CYS A 187 -8.24 -39.01 -5.31
C CYS A 187 -8.98 -38.69 -4.01
N ASN A 188 -8.31 -38.80 -2.87
CA ASN A 188 -8.87 -38.49 -1.55
C ASN A 188 -8.21 -37.25 -0.96
N VAL A 189 -8.96 -36.54 -0.16
CA VAL A 189 -8.49 -35.32 0.53
C VAL A 189 -7.37 -35.66 1.53
N GLU A 190 -7.38 -36.86 2.08
CA GLU A 190 -6.42 -37.35 3.07
C GLU A 190 -5.01 -37.57 2.48
N ASP A 191 -4.94 -37.89 1.19
CA ASP A 191 -3.68 -38.19 0.49
C ASP A 191 -2.98 -36.94 -0.06
N VAL A 192 -3.57 -35.74 0.10
CA VAL A 192 -3.03 -34.50 -0.46
C VAL A 192 -1.80 -34.02 0.31
N TYR A 193 -1.85 -34.06 1.63
CA TYR A 193 -0.75 -33.63 2.50
C TYR A 193 -0.38 -34.75 3.48
N ASN A 194 0.91 -35.08 3.49
CA ASN A 194 1.41 -36.07 4.43
C ASN A 194 1.82 -35.39 5.75
N LEU A 195 1.36 -35.93 6.88
CA LEU A 195 1.71 -35.43 8.20
C LEU A 195 3.23 -35.47 8.47
N ASN A 196 3.90 -36.51 7.99
CA ASN A 196 5.33 -36.74 8.22
C ASN A 196 6.23 -35.66 7.56
N ASP A 197 5.75 -35.00 6.50
CA ASP A 197 6.47 -33.91 5.85
C ASP A 197 6.49 -32.62 6.70
N ILE A 198 5.59 -32.52 7.66
CA ILE A 198 5.46 -31.37 8.57
C ILE A 198 6.05 -31.68 9.93
N VAL A 199 5.66 -32.82 10.50
CA VAL A 199 6.09 -33.28 11.82
C VAL A 199 6.41 -34.76 11.77
N PRO A 200 7.67 -35.17 11.94
CA PRO A 200 8.04 -36.57 12.01
C PRO A 200 7.31 -37.32 13.14
N GLU A 201 6.97 -38.58 12.92
CA GLU A 201 6.18 -39.39 13.85
C GLU A 201 6.89 -39.57 15.20
N ASN A 202 8.21 -39.75 15.21
CA ASN A 202 9.02 -39.84 16.40
C ASN A 202 8.87 -38.63 17.34
N ILE A 203 8.71 -37.43 16.77
CA ILE A 203 8.51 -36.18 17.53
C ILE A 203 7.10 -36.12 18.11
N LEU A 204 6.09 -36.62 17.40
CA LEU A 204 4.73 -36.65 17.93
C LEU A 204 4.60 -37.67 19.05
N GLU A 205 5.33 -38.78 19.04
CA GLU A 205 5.33 -39.79 20.07
C GLU A 205 5.80 -39.22 21.44
N THR A 206 6.73 -38.27 21.44
CA THR A 206 7.18 -37.61 22.68
C THR A 206 6.07 -36.83 23.38
N LEU A 207 5.00 -36.48 22.66
CA LEU A 207 3.82 -35.79 23.22
C LEU A 207 2.72 -36.75 23.71
N ASN A 208 2.84 -38.04 23.50
CA ASN A 208 1.79 -38.99 23.86
C ASN A 208 1.50 -38.97 25.38
N GLU A 209 2.52 -38.89 26.24
CA GLU A 209 2.32 -38.78 27.69
C GLU A 209 1.63 -37.49 28.10
N ALA A 210 2.04 -36.35 27.46
CA ALA A 210 1.39 -35.06 27.70
C ALA A 210 -0.06 -35.06 27.20
N SER A 211 -0.31 -35.70 26.06
CA SER A 211 -1.66 -35.86 25.49
C SER A 211 -2.56 -36.65 26.45
N ASN A 212 -2.08 -37.76 27.04
CA ASN A 212 -2.84 -38.54 27.99
C ASN A 212 -3.20 -37.74 29.26
N LYS A 213 -2.29 -36.90 29.76
CA LYS A 213 -2.57 -36.00 30.88
C LYS A 213 -3.65 -34.95 30.54
N ILE A 214 -3.63 -34.40 29.35
CA ILE A 214 -4.63 -33.40 28.89
C ILE A 214 -6.00 -34.05 28.69
N ILE A 215 -6.05 -35.30 28.29
CA ILE A 215 -7.30 -36.05 28.16
C ILE A 215 -8.00 -36.18 29.54
N GLN A 216 -7.22 -36.43 30.57
CA GLN A 216 -7.73 -36.57 31.93
C GLN A 216 -8.12 -35.22 32.56
N CYS A 217 -7.31 -34.19 32.34
CA CYS A 217 -7.54 -32.87 32.87
C CYS A 217 -7.22 -31.80 31.86
N VAL A 218 -8.23 -31.18 31.29
CA VAL A 218 -8.05 -30.11 30.30
C VAL A 218 -7.51 -28.85 30.99
N PRO A 219 -6.32 -28.34 30.64
CA PRO A 219 -5.73 -27.20 31.30
C PRO A 219 -6.54 -25.90 31.05
N THR A 220 -6.77 -25.16 32.11
CA THR A 220 -7.37 -23.83 32.07
C THR A 220 -6.41 -22.84 31.42
N GLY A 221 -6.91 -21.96 30.53
CA GLY A 221 -6.10 -20.90 29.89
C GLY A 221 -5.64 -21.18 28.45
N LYS A 222 -6.05 -22.30 27.88
CA LYS A 222 -5.81 -22.57 26.45
C LYS A 222 -6.73 -21.75 25.54
N SER A 223 -6.34 -21.62 24.25
CA SER A 223 -7.10 -20.86 23.26
C SER A 223 -8.51 -21.44 23.01
N LYS A 224 -9.43 -20.61 22.51
CA LYS A 224 -10.79 -21.04 22.14
C LYS A 224 -10.76 -22.17 21.11
N TYR A 225 -9.85 -22.09 20.14
CA TYR A 225 -9.66 -23.15 19.14
C TYR A 225 -9.26 -24.47 19.79
N PHE A 226 -8.27 -24.45 20.69
CA PHE A 226 -7.81 -25.63 21.41
C PHE A 226 -8.95 -26.33 22.15
N MET A 227 -9.75 -25.55 22.89
CA MET A 227 -10.90 -26.06 23.63
C MET A 227 -12.00 -26.63 22.74
N TYR A 228 -12.23 -25.97 21.59
CA TYR A 228 -13.21 -26.42 20.59
C TYR A 228 -12.81 -27.79 20.01
N ILE A 229 -11.54 -27.93 19.58
CA ILE A 229 -11.04 -29.16 18.98
C ILE A 229 -11.06 -30.32 19.99
N ILE A 230 -10.60 -30.13 21.21
CA ILE A 230 -10.64 -31.21 22.24
C ILE A 230 -12.07 -31.72 22.47
N ARG A 231 -13.04 -30.83 22.46
CA ARG A 231 -14.45 -31.24 22.62
C ARG A 231 -14.96 -32.03 21.40
N SER A 232 -14.55 -31.67 20.20
CA SER A 232 -14.97 -32.37 18.98
C SER A 232 -14.29 -33.72 18.80
N LEU A 233 -13.09 -33.91 19.34
CA LEU A 233 -12.32 -35.15 19.18
C LEU A 233 -12.69 -36.28 20.14
N LYS A 234 -13.52 -36.05 21.14
CA LYS A 234 -13.84 -37.06 22.20
C LYS A 234 -14.32 -38.42 21.70
N SER A 235 -14.86 -38.51 20.49
CA SER A 235 -15.40 -39.73 19.89
C SER A 235 -14.50 -40.31 18.77
N ASP A 236 -13.31 -39.77 18.55
CA ASP A 236 -12.42 -40.19 17.47
C ASP A 236 -11.48 -41.33 17.90
N PRO A 237 -11.29 -42.39 17.08
CA PRO A 237 -10.37 -43.50 17.41
C PRO A 237 -8.91 -43.05 17.53
N ASP A 238 -8.50 -42.04 16.73
CA ASP A 238 -7.13 -41.49 16.71
C ASP A 238 -6.96 -40.29 17.67
N TYR A 239 -7.74 -40.25 18.76
CA TYR A 239 -7.79 -39.13 19.66
C TYR A 239 -6.42 -38.70 20.21
N ILE A 240 -5.57 -39.66 20.63
CA ILE A 240 -4.25 -39.38 21.22
C ILE A 240 -3.35 -38.69 20.15
N LYS A 241 -3.30 -39.25 18.95
CA LYS A 241 -2.49 -38.70 17.84
C LYS A 241 -2.94 -37.27 17.45
N LYS A 242 -4.25 -37.04 17.36
CA LYS A 242 -4.83 -35.71 17.06
C LYS A 242 -4.58 -34.69 18.18
N VAL A 243 -4.59 -35.11 19.43
CA VAL A 243 -4.25 -34.25 20.58
C VAL A 243 -2.75 -33.92 20.60
N SER A 244 -1.87 -34.88 20.25
CA SER A 244 -0.42 -34.61 20.10
C SER A 244 -0.16 -33.57 19.02
N ILE A 245 -0.83 -33.64 17.87
CA ILE A 245 -0.76 -32.64 16.82
C ILE A 245 -1.26 -31.27 17.33
N LEU A 246 -2.35 -31.22 18.06
CA LEU A 246 -2.90 -30.00 18.63
C LEU A 246 -1.93 -29.33 19.62
N LEU A 247 -1.23 -30.14 20.45
CA LEU A 247 -0.16 -29.65 21.32
C LEU A 247 1.03 -29.07 20.55
N TYR A 248 1.44 -29.76 19.51
CA TYR A 248 2.48 -29.24 18.60
C TYR A 248 2.08 -27.89 18.00
N MET A 249 0.83 -27.75 17.51
CA MET A 249 0.31 -26.48 17.01
C MET A 249 0.29 -25.37 18.08
N ASP A 250 -0.04 -25.70 19.32
CA ASP A 250 0.01 -24.74 20.44
C ASP A 250 1.46 -24.28 20.72
N ALA A 251 2.42 -25.19 20.64
CA ALA A 251 3.85 -24.86 20.77
C ALA A 251 4.33 -23.96 19.60
N VAL A 252 3.95 -24.26 18.37
CA VAL A 252 4.25 -23.39 17.21
C VAL A 252 3.62 -22.01 17.39
N SER A 253 2.40 -21.94 17.89
CA SER A 253 1.75 -20.65 18.19
C SER A 253 2.51 -19.85 19.25
N LYS A 254 2.97 -20.49 20.32
CA LYS A 254 3.82 -19.83 21.33
C LYS A 254 5.10 -19.31 20.70
N TRP A 255 5.77 -20.11 19.83
CA TRP A 255 6.95 -19.69 19.11
C TRP A 255 6.69 -18.44 18.26
N LEU A 256 5.57 -18.38 17.54
CA LEU A 256 5.20 -17.22 16.72
C LEU A 256 4.98 -15.94 17.54
N ASN A 257 4.56 -16.06 18.80
CA ASN A 257 4.26 -14.94 19.69
C ASN A 257 5.48 -14.44 20.50
N ILE A 258 6.57 -15.21 20.56
CA ILE A 258 7.80 -14.79 21.25
C ILE A 258 8.35 -13.49 20.64
N PRO A 259 8.72 -12.49 21.46
CA PRO A 259 9.34 -11.26 20.97
C PRO A 259 10.66 -11.52 20.23
N ILE A 260 10.96 -10.72 19.21
CA ILE A 260 12.18 -10.87 18.37
C ILE A 260 13.47 -10.85 19.22
N LYS A 261 13.46 -10.12 20.32
CA LYS A 261 14.63 -10.07 21.25
C LYS A 261 14.92 -11.44 21.88
N ASP A 262 13.86 -12.18 22.21
CA ASP A 262 13.97 -13.48 22.89
C ASP A 262 14.20 -14.62 21.90
N VAL A 263 13.76 -14.47 20.65
CA VAL A 263 14.10 -15.41 19.56
C VAL A 263 15.60 -15.53 19.34
N LYS A 264 16.36 -14.45 19.55
CA LYS A 264 17.82 -14.43 19.41
C LYS A 264 18.56 -15.17 20.53
N LYS A 265 17.93 -15.33 21.68
CA LYS A 265 18.53 -16.02 22.82
C LYS A 265 18.54 -17.53 22.58
N ARG A 266 19.62 -18.20 22.98
CA ARG A 266 19.66 -19.65 23.02
C ARG A 266 18.78 -20.14 24.18
N GLY A 267 17.97 -21.18 23.94
CA GLY A 267 17.19 -21.84 24.99
C GLY A 267 15.81 -21.22 25.25
N ALA A 268 15.11 -20.70 24.22
CA ALA A 268 13.71 -20.34 24.37
C ALA A 268 12.88 -21.60 24.64
N SER A 269 12.37 -21.76 25.87
CA SER A 269 11.45 -22.85 26.23
C SER A 269 10.05 -22.53 25.69
N ILE A 270 9.63 -23.27 24.68
CA ILE A 270 8.34 -23.11 23.98
C ILE A 270 7.35 -24.17 24.51
N CYS A 271 7.81 -25.40 24.59
CA CYS A 271 7.08 -26.55 25.07
C CYS A 271 7.82 -27.11 26.27
N PRO A 272 7.27 -27.01 27.48
CA PRO A 272 7.91 -27.55 28.68
C PRO A 272 7.90 -29.08 28.71
N GLU A 273 7.04 -29.72 27.90
CA GLU A 273 6.82 -31.16 27.88
C GLU A 273 7.94 -31.93 27.14
N SER A 274 8.59 -31.30 26.14
CA SER A 274 9.63 -31.96 25.34
C SER A 274 10.66 -30.96 24.78
N GLU A 275 11.95 -31.26 24.98
CA GLU A 275 13.05 -30.47 24.45
C GLU A 275 13.29 -30.77 22.96
N GLU A 276 12.98 -31.96 22.51
CA GLU A 276 13.07 -32.35 21.08
C GLU A 276 12.12 -31.51 20.23
N ILE A 277 10.91 -31.27 20.70
CA ILE A 277 9.93 -30.41 20.04
C ILE A 277 10.41 -28.97 19.98
N ASN A 278 11.02 -28.47 21.06
CA ASN A 278 11.60 -27.14 21.08
C ASN A 278 12.65 -26.98 19.97
N SER A 279 13.56 -27.94 19.88
CA SER A 279 14.62 -27.97 18.87
C SER A 279 14.04 -28.04 17.46
N HIS A 280 13.10 -28.94 17.23
CA HIS A 280 12.45 -29.12 15.94
C HIS A 280 11.71 -27.83 15.48
N ILE A 281 10.94 -27.20 16.35
CA ILE A 281 10.21 -25.96 16.03
C ILE A 281 11.18 -24.82 15.71
N ILE A 282 12.24 -24.69 16.52
CA ILE A 282 13.23 -23.66 16.33
C ILE A 282 13.97 -23.85 15.00
N ASP A 283 14.37 -25.08 14.68
CA ASP A 283 15.13 -25.37 13.45
C ASP A 283 14.24 -25.25 12.20
N THR A 284 12.99 -25.69 12.28
CA THR A 284 12.05 -25.64 11.13
C THR A 284 11.56 -24.24 10.82
N TYR A 285 11.36 -23.37 11.84
CA TYR A 285 10.72 -22.05 11.69
C TYR A 285 11.63 -20.87 12.01
N SER A 286 12.96 -21.06 12.00
CA SER A 286 13.94 -19.96 12.06
C SER A 286 15.15 -20.24 11.19
N ILE A 287 15.90 -19.17 10.89
CA ILE A 287 17.14 -19.22 10.12
C ILE A 287 18.28 -18.85 11.06
N GLN A 288 19.37 -19.63 11.03
CA GLN A 288 20.60 -19.29 11.76
C GLN A 288 21.35 -18.19 11.02
N SER A 289 21.78 -17.15 11.73
CA SER A 289 22.56 -16.05 11.20
C SER A 289 23.74 -15.76 12.14
N ASN A 290 24.77 -15.07 11.64
CA ASN A 290 25.94 -14.70 12.42
C ASN A 290 25.61 -13.89 13.71
N GLY A 291 24.48 -13.18 13.74
CA GLY A 291 23.98 -12.42 14.90
C GLY A 291 22.98 -13.14 15.79
N GLY A 292 22.82 -14.46 15.64
CA GLY A 292 21.81 -15.27 16.34
C GLY A 292 20.68 -15.75 15.42
N ARG A 293 19.67 -16.39 16.00
CA ARG A 293 18.53 -16.91 15.24
C ARG A 293 17.60 -15.78 14.80
N LEU A 294 17.13 -15.86 13.55
CA LEU A 294 16.21 -14.92 12.95
C LEU A 294 14.91 -15.63 12.54
N ARG A 295 13.80 -14.92 12.71
CA ARG A 295 12.48 -15.37 12.26
C ARG A 295 11.91 -14.38 11.24
N PRO A 296 12.32 -14.46 9.96
CA PRO A 296 11.81 -13.61 8.88
C PRO A 296 10.32 -13.87 8.61
N ALA A 297 9.71 -13.02 7.79
CA ALA A 297 8.30 -13.13 7.46
C ALA A 297 7.97 -14.45 6.74
N SER A 298 8.85 -14.94 5.88
CA SER A 298 8.71 -16.23 5.17
C SER A 298 8.60 -17.40 6.16
N MET A 299 9.44 -17.45 7.19
CA MET A 299 9.38 -18.51 8.21
C MET A 299 8.12 -18.42 9.07
N LYS A 300 7.60 -17.22 9.33
CA LYS A 300 6.29 -17.07 9.97
C LYS A 300 5.17 -17.60 9.08
N ASP A 301 5.21 -17.30 7.79
CA ASP A 301 4.21 -17.75 6.83
C ASP A 301 4.27 -19.27 6.66
N LYS A 302 5.48 -19.88 6.65
CA LYS A 302 5.68 -21.33 6.72
C LYS A 302 4.99 -21.93 7.94
N ALA A 303 5.26 -21.40 9.13
CA ALA A 303 4.66 -21.90 10.37
C ALA A 303 3.12 -21.82 10.34
N ILE A 304 2.55 -20.76 9.80
CA ILE A 304 1.11 -20.60 9.68
C ILE A 304 0.52 -21.61 8.68
N ILE A 305 1.18 -21.81 7.53
CA ILE A 305 0.77 -22.80 6.53
C ILE A 305 0.76 -24.21 7.15
N HIS A 306 1.83 -24.57 7.86
CA HIS A 306 1.87 -25.83 8.58
C HIS A 306 0.74 -25.97 9.60
N CYS A 307 0.46 -24.94 10.40
CA CYS A 307 -0.67 -24.93 11.33
C CYS A 307 -2.04 -25.04 10.61
N LEU A 308 -2.20 -24.46 9.42
CA LEU A 308 -3.42 -24.60 8.63
C LEU A 308 -3.63 -26.04 8.15
N ILE A 309 -2.57 -26.69 7.65
CA ILE A 309 -2.62 -28.08 7.19
C ILE A 309 -2.87 -29.04 8.37
N LEU A 310 -2.12 -28.88 9.46
CA LEU A 310 -2.34 -29.66 10.69
C LEU A 310 -3.75 -29.50 11.24
N GLY A 311 -4.26 -28.26 11.22
CA GLY A 311 -5.62 -27.95 11.61
C GLY A 311 -6.67 -28.64 10.74
N LEU A 312 -6.46 -28.76 9.42
CA LEU A 312 -7.32 -29.55 8.52
C LEU A 312 -7.34 -31.03 8.92
N ILE A 313 -6.15 -31.63 9.11
CA ILE A 313 -6.01 -33.04 9.48
C ILE A 313 -6.76 -33.35 10.79
N ILE A 314 -6.66 -32.46 11.78
CA ILE A 314 -7.34 -32.65 13.08
C ILE A 314 -8.86 -32.47 12.96
N SER A 315 -9.30 -31.52 12.12
CA SER A 315 -10.72 -31.12 12.03
C SER A 315 -11.49 -31.84 10.91
N ASN A 316 -11.08 -33.02 10.50
CA ASN A 316 -11.70 -33.78 9.42
C ASN A 316 -11.89 -32.94 8.15
N TYR A 317 -10.84 -32.20 7.77
CA TYR A 317 -10.73 -31.36 6.56
C TYR A 317 -11.69 -30.17 6.47
N VAL A 318 -12.30 -29.77 7.57
CA VAL A 318 -13.08 -28.54 7.69
C VAL A 318 -12.55 -27.70 8.85
N ILE A 319 -11.98 -26.54 8.55
CA ILE A 319 -11.35 -25.66 9.55
C ILE A 319 -12.02 -24.30 9.59
N ASN A 320 -12.30 -23.79 10.79
CA ASN A 320 -12.74 -22.41 11.00
C ASN A 320 -11.53 -21.51 11.23
N ILE A 321 -11.26 -20.61 10.26
CA ILE A 321 -10.09 -19.73 10.29
C ILE A 321 -10.17 -18.70 11.42
N GLU A 322 -11.36 -18.23 11.75
CA GLU A 322 -11.55 -17.24 12.82
C GLU A 322 -11.22 -17.85 14.18
N LEU A 323 -11.65 -19.08 14.42
CA LEU A 323 -11.27 -19.82 15.64
C LEU A 323 -9.77 -20.12 15.66
N LEU A 324 -9.17 -20.55 14.55
CA LEU A 324 -7.72 -20.79 14.47
C LEU A 324 -6.93 -19.51 14.74
N ALA A 325 -7.40 -18.35 14.30
CA ALA A 325 -6.78 -17.07 14.58
C ALA A 325 -6.68 -16.79 16.08
N THR A 326 -7.64 -17.27 16.88
CA THR A 326 -7.57 -17.12 18.36
C THR A 326 -6.42 -17.91 18.98
N MET A 327 -6.00 -19.01 18.36
CA MET A 327 -4.84 -19.78 18.82
C MET A 327 -3.55 -19.13 18.40
N LEU A 328 -3.44 -18.67 17.16
CA LEU A 328 -2.22 -18.09 16.63
C LEU A 328 -1.85 -16.75 17.27
N GLN A 329 -2.80 -16.04 17.91
CA GLN A 329 -2.66 -14.78 18.70
C GLN A 329 -1.68 -13.74 18.11
N SER A 330 -0.93 -14.11 17.07
CA SER A 330 -0.03 -13.20 16.38
C SER A 330 -0.88 -12.14 15.69
N ARG A 331 -0.35 -10.94 15.50
CA ARG A 331 -0.99 -9.81 14.81
C ARG A 331 -1.31 -10.13 13.34
N ILE A 332 -1.71 -11.38 13.07
CA ILE A 332 -2.07 -11.90 11.76
C ILE A 332 -3.53 -11.61 11.55
N GLY A 333 -3.82 -10.70 10.64
CA GLY A 333 -5.20 -10.40 10.26
C GLY A 333 -5.86 -11.59 9.56
N ILE A 334 -7.17 -11.77 9.75
CA ILE A 334 -7.99 -12.81 9.09
C ILE A 334 -7.79 -12.82 7.57
N LYS A 335 -7.60 -11.64 6.95
CA LYS A 335 -7.29 -11.51 5.51
C LYS A 335 -6.00 -12.25 5.11
N LYS A 336 -4.96 -12.19 5.94
CA LYS A 336 -3.71 -12.90 5.65
C LYS A 336 -3.89 -14.41 5.78
N LEU A 337 -4.60 -14.87 6.82
CA LEU A 337 -4.94 -16.29 6.99
C LEU A 337 -5.76 -16.80 5.80
N SER A 338 -6.79 -16.08 5.37
CA SER A 338 -7.58 -16.41 4.20
C SER A 338 -6.74 -16.50 2.91
N ASN A 339 -5.76 -15.62 2.74
CA ASN A 339 -4.86 -15.69 1.58
C ASN A 339 -3.94 -16.92 1.66
N LEU A 340 -3.36 -17.21 2.82
CA LEU A 340 -2.53 -18.41 3.02
C LEU A 340 -3.33 -19.69 2.84
N SER A 341 -4.59 -19.74 3.30
CA SER A 341 -5.49 -20.88 3.10
C SER A 341 -5.72 -21.16 1.61
N ARG A 342 -5.90 -20.13 0.80
CA ARG A 342 -6.05 -20.28 -0.66
C ARG A 342 -4.78 -20.82 -1.32
N ILE A 343 -3.60 -20.47 -0.81
CA ILE A 343 -2.32 -20.99 -1.32
C ILE A 343 -2.22 -22.50 -1.05
N VAL A 344 -2.69 -22.94 0.12
CA VAL A 344 -2.78 -24.37 0.47
C VAL A 344 -3.83 -25.12 -0.37
N GLY A 345 -4.69 -24.41 -1.11
CA GLY A 345 -5.76 -25.01 -1.92
C GLY A 345 -7.10 -25.09 -1.22
N MET A 346 -7.25 -24.45 -0.08
CA MET A 346 -8.53 -24.43 0.65
C MET A 346 -9.54 -23.47 0.00
N VAL A 347 -10.79 -23.86 0.02
CA VAL A 347 -11.92 -23.11 -0.51
C VAL A 347 -12.90 -22.80 0.63
N PRO A 348 -13.47 -21.59 0.71
CA PRO A 348 -14.48 -21.27 1.71
C PRO A 348 -15.73 -22.12 1.50
N CYS A 349 -16.32 -22.59 2.59
CA CYS A 349 -17.59 -23.34 2.57
C CYS A 349 -18.74 -22.44 2.14
N LYS A 350 -19.73 -23.03 1.44
CA LYS A 350 -20.91 -22.28 0.97
C LYS A 350 -21.79 -21.76 2.12
N ASN A 351 -21.87 -22.53 3.22
CA ASN A 351 -22.76 -22.25 4.34
C ASN A 351 -22.13 -21.30 5.39
N ASP A 352 -20.81 -21.28 5.48
CA ASP A 352 -20.08 -20.42 6.43
C ASP A 352 -18.81 -19.85 5.77
N LYS A 353 -18.75 -18.53 5.67
CA LYS A 353 -17.63 -17.81 5.04
C LYS A 353 -16.32 -17.92 5.80
N ASN A 354 -16.37 -18.26 7.09
CA ASN A 354 -15.22 -18.37 7.95
C ASN A 354 -14.68 -19.81 8.04
N SER A 355 -15.44 -20.79 7.54
CA SER A 355 -15.04 -22.19 7.45
C SER A 355 -14.48 -22.51 6.07
N TYR A 356 -13.34 -23.17 6.05
CA TYR A 356 -12.61 -23.55 4.85
C TYR A 356 -12.45 -25.06 4.79
N THR A 357 -12.53 -25.61 3.59
CA THR A 357 -12.34 -27.03 3.31
C THR A 357 -11.38 -27.23 2.15
N LEU A 358 -10.72 -28.38 2.11
CA LEU A 358 -9.93 -28.80 0.97
C LEU A 358 -10.85 -29.47 -0.05
N LYS A 359 -10.84 -28.98 -1.29
CA LYS A 359 -11.68 -29.51 -2.36
C LYS A 359 -10.84 -30.07 -3.50
N LEU A 360 -11.15 -31.29 -3.93
CA LEU A 360 -10.53 -31.91 -5.10
C LEU A 360 -11.36 -31.64 -6.37
N PRO A 361 -10.72 -31.51 -7.56
CA PRO A 361 -9.27 -31.31 -7.74
C PRO A 361 -8.79 -29.99 -7.14
N LEU A 362 -7.53 -29.98 -6.66
CA LEU A 362 -6.96 -28.79 -6.08
C LEU A 362 -7.01 -27.60 -7.06
N PRO A 363 -7.41 -26.42 -6.63
CA PRO A 363 -7.42 -25.23 -7.49
C PRO A 363 -6.00 -24.95 -7.98
N LYS A 364 -5.88 -24.38 -9.20
CA LYS A 364 -4.57 -23.95 -9.74
C LYS A 364 -3.93 -22.98 -8.75
N GLN A 365 -2.63 -23.14 -8.52
CA GLN A 365 -1.90 -22.27 -7.60
C GLN A 365 -2.06 -20.80 -8.01
N ILE A 366 -2.53 -20.00 -7.08
CA ILE A 366 -2.66 -18.56 -7.29
C ILE A 366 -1.28 -17.96 -6.94
N SER A 367 -0.53 -17.55 -7.98
CA SER A 367 0.66 -16.75 -7.75
C SER A 367 0.26 -15.47 -7.01
N MET A 368 0.86 -15.22 -5.86
CA MET A 368 0.73 -13.95 -5.15
C MET A 368 1.54 -12.86 -5.88
N VAL A 369 1.17 -12.56 -7.10
CA VAL A 369 1.65 -11.35 -7.76
C VAL A 369 1.14 -10.20 -6.93
N LYS A 370 2.03 -9.54 -6.22
CA LYS A 370 1.74 -8.24 -5.62
C LYS A 370 1.23 -7.36 -6.76
N LYS A 371 -0.07 -7.10 -6.82
CA LYS A 371 -0.63 -6.10 -7.74
C LYS A 371 0.14 -4.82 -7.47
N GLY A 372 1.03 -4.47 -8.39
CA GLY A 372 1.74 -3.21 -8.36
C GLY A 372 0.68 -2.12 -8.16
N ARG A 373 0.94 -1.19 -7.28
CA ARG A 373 0.12 0.01 -7.12
C ARG A 373 -0.07 0.59 -8.52
N ARG A 374 -1.31 0.55 -9.05
CA ARG A 374 -1.65 1.28 -10.27
C ARG A 374 -1.17 2.72 -10.06
N GLN A 375 -0.13 3.11 -10.78
CA GLN A 375 0.16 4.52 -10.99
C GLN A 375 -1.02 5.04 -11.80
N THR A 376 -1.87 5.81 -11.17
CA THR A 376 -2.80 6.69 -11.87
C THR A 376 -1.94 7.72 -12.58
N LEU A 377 -1.90 7.63 -13.89
CA LEU A 377 -1.40 8.65 -14.82
C LEU A 377 -2.17 9.96 -14.62
#